data_5f62fb4f4e98dce24328f2908369f176
#
_entry.id   5f62fb4f4e98dce24328f2908369f176
#
_cell.length_a   1.000
_cell.length_b   1.000
_cell.length_c   1.000
_cell.angle_alpha   90.00
_cell.angle_beta   90.00
_cell.angle_gamma   90.00
#
_symmetry.space_group_name_H-M   'P 1'
#
loop_
_entity.id
_entity.type
_entity.pdbx_description
1 polymer ?
#
loop_
_entity_poly.entity_id
_entity_poly.type
_entity_poly.pdbx_seq_one_letter_code
_entity_poly.pdbx_strand_id
1 'polypeptide(L)' 'MQIQKLNYAILKQEPTPAAIGTRAGRIVLVEKHDEDYHPFVTGWLGDGDTQWWGGNYFSTLDNATIDFYERCLHDARRA' A
#
# COMPACT_ATOMS: atom_id res chain seq x y z
N MET A 1 -1.04 -0.49 29.34
CA MET A 1 -1.47 -0.86 28.00
C MET A 1 -0.39 -0.47 27.01
N GLN A 2 0.10 -1.43 26.24
CA GLN A 2 1.10 -1.13 25.24
C GLN A 2 0.41 -0.69 23.95
N ILE A 3 0.78 0.49 23.47
CA ILE A 3 0.35 0.95 22.17
C ILE A 3 1.39 0.44 21.18
N GLN A 4 0.95 -0.43 20.28
CA GLN A 4 1.82 -0.97 19.25
C GLN A 4 2.07 0.11 18.20
N LYS A 5 3.31 0.57 18.10
CA LYS A 5 3.70 1.51 17.06
C LYS A 5 3.90 0.75 15.75
N LEU A 6 3.26 1.23 14.71
CA LEU A 6 3.54 0.74 13.36
C LEU A 6 4.87 1.34 12.91
N ASN A 7 5.69 0.52 12.24
CA ASN A 7 6.98 0.96 11.70
C ASN A 7 6.85 1.61 10.32
N TYR A 8 5.66 2.09 10.00
CA TYR A 8 5.40 2.73 8.72
C TYR A 8 4.29 3.77 8.86
N ALA A 9 4.26 4.68 7.91
CA ALA A 9 3.16 5.64 7.77
C ALA A 9 2.51 5.47 6.41
N ILE A 10 1.18 5.52 6.36
CA ILE A 10 0.45 5.48 5.10
C ILE A 10 0.42 6.90 4.55
N LEU A 11 1.04 7.11 3.39
CA LEU A 11 1.11 8.40 2.74
C LEU A 11 -0.07 8.64 1.81
N LYS A 12 -0.50 7.60 1.10
CA LYS A 12 -1.65 7.63 0.20
C LYS A 12 -2.37 6.30 0.27
N GLN A 13 -3.68 6.33 0.07
CA GLN A 13 -4.47 5.12 -0.01
C GLN A 13 -5.68 5.34 -0.89
N GLU A 14 -6.11 4.28 -1.57
CA GLU A 14 -7.27 4.31 -2.44
C GLU A 14 -8.02 3.00 -2.28
N PRO A 15 -9.32 3.02 -1.96
CA PRO A 15 -10.09 1.78 -1.85
C PRO A 15 -10.07 1.02 -3.18
N THR A 16 -9.92 -0.29 -3.11
CA THR A 16 -10.05 -1.13 -4.29
C THR A 16 -11.52 -1.52 -4.45
N PRO A 17 -12.01 -1.58 -5.70
CA PRO A 17 -13.34 -2.16 -5.93
C PRO A 17 -13.36 -3.58 -5.39
N ALA A 18 -14.44 -3.96 -4.72
CA ALA A 18 -14.59 -5.32 -4.24
C ALA A 18 -14.69 -6.25 -5.45
N ALA A 19 -13.64 -7.01 -5.71
CA ALA A 19 -13.71 -8.05 -6.72
C ALA A 19 -14.49 -9.23 -6.15
N ILE A 20 -15.11 -10.01 -7.03
CA ILE A 20 -15.91 -11.16 -6.63
C ILE A 20 -15.01 -12.13 -5.85
N GLY A 21 -15.41 -12.45 -4.63
CA GLY A 21 -14.72 -13.42 -3.80
C GLY A 21 -13.49 -12.90 -3.07
N THR A 22 -13.19 -11.60 -3.14
CA THR A 22 -12.05 -11.03 -2.45
C THR A 22 -12.51 -10.15 -1.28
N ARG A 23 -11.61 -10.02 -0.29
CA ARG A 23 -11.87 -9.13 0.82
C ARG A 23 -11.77 -7.68 0.38
N ALA A 24 -12.51 -6.82 1.07
CA ALA A 24 -12.35 -5.38 0.89
C ALA A 24 -10.95 -4.95 1.34
N GLY A 25 -10.39 -4.00 0.63
CA GLY A 25 -9.07 -3.49 0.92
C GLY A 25 -8.79 -2.22 0.14
N ARG A 26 -7.51 -1.87 0.10
CA ARG A 26 -7.08 -0.65 -0.57
C ARG A 26 -5.66 -0.78 -1.07
N ILE A 27 -5.34 -0.02 -2.11
CA ILE A 27 -3.95 0.18 -2.52
C ILE A 27 -3.37 1.22 -1.58
N VAL A 28 -2.16 0.98 -1.10
CA VAL A 28 -1.47 1.89 -0.19
C VAL A 28 -0.11 2.27 -0.75
N LEU A 29 0.32 3.48 -0.43
CA LEU A 29 1.69 3.94 -0.54
C LEU A 29 2.15 4.26 0.87
N VAL A 30 3.17 3.56 1.33
CA VAL A 30 3.67 3.71 2.70
C VAL A 30 5.13 4.07 2.71
N GLU A 31 5.53 4.76 3.78
CA GLU A 31 6.93 4.99 4.10
C GLU A 31 7.29 4.14 5.31
N LYS A 32 8.27 3.26 5.15
CA LYS A 32 8.79 2.42 6.23
C LYS A 32 9.85 3.20 6.99
N HIS A 33 9.70 3.28 8.29
CA HIS A 33 10.60 4.06 9.15
C HIS A 33 11.89 3.32 9.50
N ASP A 34 11.92 2.01 9.28
CA ASP A 34 13.08 1.17 9.59
C ASP A 34 13.86 0.70 8.34
N GLU A 35 13.61 1.33 7.20
CA GLU A 35 14.23 0.94 5.94
C GLU A 35 14.98 2.11 5.32
N ASP A 36 16.29 1.93 5.09
CA ASP A 36 17.14 3.01 4.60
C ASP A 36 17.26 3.06 3.07
N TYR A 37 17.16 1.90 2.41
CA TYR A 37 17.43 1.82 0.97
C TYR A 37 16.18 1.97 0.12
N HIS A 38 15.10 1.33 0.50
CA HIS A 38 13.85 1.32 -0.25
C HIS A 38 12.71 1.57 0.73
N PRO A 39 12.63 2.79 1.30
CA PRO A 39 11.66 3.07 2.35
C PRO A 39 10.22 3.18 1.85
N PHE A 40 10.02 3.37 0.55
CA PHE A 40 8.68 3.58 0.01
C PHE A 40 8.16 2.30 -0.60
N VAL A 41 6.93 1.92 -0.23
CA VAL A 41 6.31 0.66 -0.63
C VAL A 41 4.92 0.94 -1.15
N THR A 42 4.59 0.32 -2.27
CA THR A 42 3.21 0.25 -2.71
C THR A 42 2.73 -1.19 -2.54
N GLY A 43 1.47 -1.36 -2.19
CA GLY A 43 0.92 -2.70 -2.01
C GLY A 43 -0.57 -2.65 -1.79
N TRP A 44 -1.16 -3.82 -1.60
CA TRP A 44 -2.56 -3.96 -1.25
C TRP A 44 -2.67 -4.29 0.24
N LEU A 45 -3.52 -3.55 0.93
CA LEU A 45 -3.77 -3.74 2.36
C LEU A 45 -5.24 -4.07 2.55
N GLY A 46 -5.53 -5.27 3.03
CA GLY A 46 -6.89 -5.69 3.35
C GLY A 46 -7.41 -4.99 4.59
N ASP A 47 -8.72 -4.83 4.68
CA ASP A 47 -9.35 -4.22 5.85
C ASP A 47 -9.03 -5.02 7.09
N GLY A 48 -8.53 -4.35 8.12
CA GLY A 48 -8.12 -4.98 9.36
C GLY A 48 -6.71 -5.56 9.34
N ASP A 49 -6.04 -5.59 8.19
CA ASP A 49 -4.68 -6.11 8.10
C ASP A 49 -3.66 -5.04 8.50
N THR A 50 -2.53 -5.52 9.03
CA THR A 50 -1.37 -4.66 9.34
C THR A 50 -0.22 -4.91 8.39
N GLN A 51 -0.35 -5.85 7.47
CA GLN A 51 0.66 -6.17 6.48
C GLN A 51 0.05 -6.15 5.08
N TRP A 52 0.80 -5.57 4.16
CA TRP A 52 0.37 -5.50 2.76
C TRP A 52 0.82 -6.72 1.97
N TRP A 53 0.18 -6.91 0.84
CA TRP A 53 0.47 -7.99 -0.11
C TRP A 53 0.95 -7.39 -1.42
N GLY A 54 1.80 -8.14 -2.11
CA GLY A 54 2.26 -7.75 -3.44
C GLY A 54 3.05 -6.45 -3.43
N GLY A 55 3.89 -6.24 -2.43
CA GLY A 55 4.62 -4.98 -2.27
C GLY A 55 5.70 -4.79 -3.32
N ASN A 56 5.77 -3.58 -3.88
CA ASN A 56 6.89 -3.09 -4.65
C ASN A 56 7.61 -2.02 -3.84
N TYR A 57 8.94 -2.10 -3.81
CA TYR A 57 9.76 -1.28 -2.93
C TYR A 57 10.58 -0.30 -3.76
N PHE A 58 10.62 0.95 -3.31
CA PHE A 58 11.24 2.05 -4.05
C PHE A 58 12.15 2.87 -3.15
N SER A 59 13.24 3.38 -3.74
CA SER A 59 14.15 4.26 -3.03
C SER A 59 13.70 5.72 -3.05
N THR A 60 12.82 6.09 -3.97
CA THR A 60 12.32 7.47 -4.08
C THR A 60 10.80 7.51 -3.98
N LEU A 61 10.31 8.60 -3.42
CA LEU A 61 8.88 8.82 -3.32
C LEU A 61 8.24 9.00 -4.70
N ASP A 62 8.94 9.64 -5.63
CA ASP A 62 8.41 9.88 -6.97
C ASP A 62 8.11 8.57 -7.68
N ASN A 63 9.04 7.63 -7.66
CA ASN A 63 8.83 6.33 -8.32
C ASN A 63 7.71 5.54 -7.64
N ALA A 64 7.66 5.57 -6.33
CA ALA A 64 6.60 4.90 -5.58
C ALA A 64 5.23 5.52 -5.89
N THR A 65 5.16 6.84 -6.01
CA THR A 65 3.92 7.54 -6.32
C THR A 65 3.41 7.17 -7.71
N ILE A 66 4.30 7.08 -8.69
CA ILE A 66 3.93 6.66 -10.04
C ILE A 66 3.35 5.23 -9.99
N ASP A 67 4.02 4.32 -9.31
CA ASP A 67 3.55 2.94 -9.18
C ASP A 67 2.20 2.86 -8.47
N PHE A 68 2.01 3.69 -7.44
CA PHE A 68 0.74 3.75 -6.72
C PHE A 68 -0.41 4.08 -7.65
N TYR A 69 -0.25 5.12 -8.47
CA TYR A 69 -1.31 5.52 -9.40
C TYR A 69 -1.52 4.50 -10.51
N GLU A 70 -0.47 3.87 -10.99
CA GLU A 70 -0.59 2.79 -11.97
C GLU A 70 -1.38 1.60 -11.41
N ARG A 71 -1.13 1.24 -10.16
CA ARG A 71 -1.89 0.18 -9.50
C ARG A 71 -3.35 0.54 -9.34
N CYS A 72 -3.65 1.77 -8.94
CA CYS A 72 -5.02 2.23 -8.79
C CYS A 72 -5.76 2.17 -10.13
N LEU A 73 -5.10 2.60 -11.20
CA LEU A 73 -5.68 2.56 -12.53
C LEU A 73 -5.93 1.13 -13.01
N HIS A 74 -4.97 0.25 -12.77
CA HIS A 74 -5.09 -1.16 -13.13
C HIS A 74 -6.26 -1.82 -12.39
N ASP A 75 -6.39 -1.58 -11.09
CA ASP A 75 -7.48 -2.13 -10.31
C ASP A 75 -8.84 -1.60 -10.75
N ALA A 76 -8.92 -0.32 -11.11
CA ALA A 76 -10.16 0.27 -11.62
C ALA A 76 -10.62 -0.41 -12.91
N ARG A 77 -9.67 -0.87 -13.74
CA ARG A 77 -10.00 -1.58 -14.98
C ARG A 77 -10.45 -3.01 -14.78
N ARG A 78 -10.16 -3.58 -13.62
CA ARG A 78 -10.54 -4.96 -13.28
C ARG A 78 -11.94 -5.05 -12.69
N ALA A 79 -12.49 -3.95 -12.26
CA ALA A 79 -13.81 -3.91 -11.62
C ALA A 79 -14.95 -4.00 -12.65
#